data_97e2eecd2dd54e0936ae17c989d18df3
#
_entry.id   97e2eecd2dd54e0936ae17c989d18df3
#
_cell.length_a   1.000
_cell.length_b   1.000
_cell.length_c   1.000
_cell.angle_alpha   90.00
_cell.angle_beta   90.00
_cell.angle_gamma   90.00
#
_symmetry.space_group_name_H-M   'P 1'
#
loop_
_entity.id
_entity.type
_entity.pdbx_description
1 polymer ?
#
loop_
_entity_poly.entity_id
_entity_poly.type
_entity_poly.pdbx_seq_one_letter_code
_entity_poly.pdbx_strand_id
1 'polypeptide(L)'
;MQGALTHSETLMPHIETALHMARVKKEDLGGIAVSIGPGSFTGLRIGLAAAKMMSYALRIPLIAVPTLEALAHHYICEGVRLVALMDAQKGNVYAQEFSWRAGADGLVLHTERSLSILPLTEVISALEGTAQPVILLGDAMQKRTVSSFPEEVRLAPIHARMPRAACVGLAGLHRLQRGETDDPMTAAPLYLRRSEAEVLWEKLHGPEAVQ
;
A
#
# COMPACT_ATOMS: atom_id res chain seq x y z
N MET A 1 -16.89 3.45 -30.94
CA MET A 1 -15.72 3.79 -30.12
C MET A 1 -16.14 3.64 -28.68
N GLN A 2 -15.80 2.52 -28.02
CA GLN A 2 -15.96 2.40 -26.57
C GLN A 2 -14.78 3.17 -25.95
N GLY A 3 -15.04 4.38 -25.45
CA GLY A 3 -14.07 5.11 -24.65
C GLY A 3 -13.73 4.28 -23.42
N ALA A 4 -12.45 4.06 -23.15
CA ALA A 4 -12.03 3.43 -21.91
C ALA A 4 -12.56 4.29 -20.74
N LEU A 5 -13.48 3.74 -19.96
CA LEU A 5 -14.00 4.39 -18.75
C LEU A 5 -12.80 4.71 -17.84
N THR A 6 -12.77 5.93 -17.31
CA THR A 6 -11.69 6.35 -16.40
C THR A 6 -11.87 5.67 -15.04
N HIS A 7 -10.78 5.56 -14.26
CA HIS A 7 -10.86 4.96 -12.92
C HIS A 7 -11.90 5.63 -12.01
N SER A 8 -12.15 6.93 -12.19
CA SER A 8 -13.15 7.66 -11.43
C SER A 8 -14.59 7.24 -11.78
N GLU A 9 -14.86 6.89 -13.04
CA GLU A 9 -16.20 6.48 -13.51
C GLU A 9 -16.55 5.05 -13.12
N THR A 10 -15.54 4.19 -12.95
CA THR A 10 -15.75 2.75 -12.66
C THR A 10 -15.76 2.43 -11.18
N LEU A 11 -15.16 3.26 -10.31
CA LEU A 11 -14.97 2.94 -8.89
C LEU A 11 -16.28 2.71 -8.14
N MET A 12 -17.23 3.64 -8.22
CA MET A 12 -18.50 3.50 -7.51
C MET A 12 -19.35 2.33 -8.00
N PRO A 13 -19.53 2.09 -9.32
CA PRO A 13 -20.18 0.87 -9.82
C PRO A 13 -19.51 -0.43 -9.34
N HIS A 14 -18.19 -0.46 -9.24
CA HIS A 14 -17.49 -1.65 -8.72
C HIS A 14 -17.73 -1.87 -7.22
N ILE A 15 -17.79 -0.79 -6.42
CA ILE A 15 -18.16 -0.87 -5.00
C ILE A 15 -19.58 -1.42 -4.84
N GLU A 16 -20.53 -0.88 -5.57
CA GLU A 16 -21.93 -1.35 -5.57
C GLU A 16 -22.03 -2.83 -5.96
N THR A 17 -21.31 -3.23 -7.02
CA THR A 17 -21.27 -4.61 -7.46
C THR A 17 -20.67 -5.51 -6.37
N ALA A 18 -19.58 -5.11 -5.72
CA ALA A 18 -18.94 -5.87 -4.65
C ALA A 18 -19.87 -6.06 -3.45
N LEU A 19 -20.57 -5.01 -3.01
CA LEU A 19 -21.55 -5.07 -1.93
C LEU A 19 -22.71 -6.00 -2.29
N HIS A 20 -23.25 -5.88 -3.50
CA HIS A 20 -24.33 -6.74 -3.98
C HIS A 20 -23.92 -8.21 -4.02
N MET A 21 -22.72 -8.52 -4.56
CA MET A 21 -22.18 -9.90 -4.59
C MET A 21 -21.94 -10.45 -3.18
N ALA A 22 -21.50 -9.62 -2.26
CA ALA A 22 -21.31 -9.98 -0.85
C ALA A 22 -22.66 -10.07 -0.09
N ARG A 23 -23.77 -9.65 -0.66
CA ARG A 23 -25.09 -9.50 -0.01
C ARG A 23 -25.04 -8.62 1.25
N VAL A 24 -24.21 -7.60 1.23
CA VAL A 24 -24.03 -6.63 2.32
C VAL A 24 -24.67 -5.30 1.88
N LYS A 25 -25.42 -4.68 2.74
CA LYS A 25 -25.99 -3.35 2.52
C LYS A 25 -24.95 -2.31 2.97
N LYS A 26 -25.00 -1.11 2.38
CA LYS A 26 -24.11 -0.01 2.78
C LYS A 26 -24.29 0.40 4.25
N GLU A 27 -25.48 0.20 4.80
CA GLU A 27 -25.83 0.49 6.19
C GLU A 27 -25.19 -0.51 7.18
N ASP A 28 -24.77 -1.70 6.69
CA ASP A 28 -24.15 -2.74 7.49
C ASP A 28 -22.61 -2.59 7.55
N LEU A 29 -22.05 -1.59 6.85
CA LEU A 29 -20.60 -1.34 6.87
C LEU A 29 -20.17 -0.75 8.21
N GLY A 30 -19.17 -1.36 8.84
CA GLY A 30 -18.59 -0.92 10.12
C GLY A 30 -17.41 0.04 9.97
N GLY A 31 -16.84 0.19 8.76
CA GLY A 31 -15.70 1.07 8.47
C GLY A 31 -15.27 1.00 7.02
N ILE A 32 -14.42 1.92 6.61
CA ILE A 32 -13.85 1.97 5.25
C ILE A 32 -12.34 2.00 5.35
N ALA A 33 -11.69 0.95 4.85
CA ALA A 33 -10.25 0.91 4.70
C ALA A 33 -9.85 1.36 3.29
N VAL A 34 -8.85 2.23 3.19
CA VAL A 34 -8.34 2.73 1.91
C VAL A 34 -6.83 2.78 1.90
N SER A 35 -6.23 2.35 0.78
CA SER A 35 -4.79 2.51 0.59
C SER A 35 -4.42 3.98 0.35
N ILE A 36 -3.45 4.48 1.14
CA ILE A 36 -2.99 5.88 1.05
C ILE A 36 -1.64 6.05 0.34
N GLY A 37 -1.01 4.96 -0.10
CA GLY A 37 0.27 5.03 -0.80
C GLY A 37 1.41 4.31 -0.08
N PRO A 38 2.57 4.24 -0.75
CA PRO A 38 2.87 4.78 -2.08
C PRO A 38 2.10 4.09 -3.20
N GLY A 39 1.92 4.77 -4.34
CA GLY A 39 1.19 4.25 -5.50
C GLY A 39 0.91 5.32 -6.56
N SER A 40 0.00 5.01 -7.50
CA SER A 40 -0.44 5.95 -8.54
C SER A 40 -1.01 7.23 -7.93
N PHE A 41 -0.43 8.38 -8.25
CA PHE A 41 -0.87 9.69 -7.75
C PHE A 41 -2.36 9.97 -7.98
N THR A 42 -2.83 9.75 -9.22
CA THR A 42 -4.25 9.92 -9.58
C THR A 42 -5.12 8.88 -8.88
N GLY A 43 -4.70 7.62 -8.86
CA GLY A 43 -5.45 6.53 -8.22
C GLY A 43 -5.64 6.74 -6.72
N LEU A 44 -4.59 7.15 -6.01
CA LEU A 44 -4.66 7.45 -4.58
C LEU A 44 -5.64 8.58 -4.27
N ARG A 45 -5.61 9.66 -5.06
CA ARG A 45 -6.55 10.78 -4.88
C ARG A 45 -8.00 10.38 -5.10
N ILE A 46 -8.28 9.64 -6.17
CA ILE A 46 -9.63 9.17 -6.49
C ILE A 46 -10.12 8.22 -5.38
N GLY A 47 -9.30 7.22 -5.02
CA GLY A 47 -9.66 6.24 -3.99
C GLY A 47 -9.89 6.88 -2.63
N LEU A 48 -8.98 7.76 -2.19
CA LEU A 48 -9.10 8.42 -0.90
C LEU A 48 -10.29 9.40 -0.87
N ALA A 49 -10.53 10.17 -1.94
CA ALA A 49 -11.69 11.06 -2.01
C ALA A 49 -13.01 10.28 -1.90
N ALA A 50 -13.14 9.16 -2.63
CA ALA A 50 -14.32 8.30 -2.53
C ALA A 50 -14.50 7.72 -1.12
N ALA A 51 -13.42 7.19 -0.52
CA ALA A 51 -13.45 6.63 0.83
C ALA A 51 -13.83 7.68 1.89
N LYS A 52 -13.27 8.90 1.82
CA LYS A 52 -13.60 10.03 2.70
C LYS A 52 -15.08 10.39 2.60
N MET A 53 -15.60 10.53 1.39
CA MET A 53 -17.01 10.88 1.16
C MET A 53 -17.95 9.79 1.66
N MET A 54 -17.63 8.51 1.44
CA MET A 54 -18.43 7.39 1.95
C MET A 54 -18.38 7.33 3.48
N SER A 55 -17.21 7.45 4.10
CA SER A 55 -17.04 7.48 5.56
C SER A 55 -17.87 8.62 6.17
N TYR A 56 -17.79 9.82 5.61
CA TYR A 56 -18.54 10.98 6.07
C TYR A 56 -20.06 10.78 5.91
N ALA A 57 -20.51 10.33 4.74
CA ALA A 57 -21.94 10.15 4.44
C ALA A 57 -22.58 9.04 5.29
N LEU A 58 -21.87 7.94 5.53
CA LEU A 58 -22.35 6.81 6.32
C LEU A 58 -22.06 6.97 7.83
N ARG A 59 -21.27 7.96 8.22
CA ARG A 59 -20.84 8.22 9.61
C ARG A 59 -20.14 7.01 10.22
N ILE A 60 -19.25 6.36 9.44
CA ILE A 60 -18.46 5.21 9.86
C ILE A 60 -16.96 5.54 9.79
N PRO A 61 -16.11 4.88 10.58
CA PRO A 61 -14.67 5.14 10.61
C PRO A 61 -14.01 5.02 9.24
N LEU A 62 -13.03 5.91 8.98
CA LEU A 62 -12.06 5.78 7.90
C LEU A 62 -10.77 5.20 8.47
N ILE A 63 -10.16 4.26 7.74
CA ILE A 63 -8.88 3.67 8.09
C ILE A 63 -7.92 3.82 6.91
N ALA A 64 -6.91 4.65 7.08
CA ALA A 64 -5.87 4.90 6.09
C ALA A 64 -4.77 3.82 6.21
N VAL A 65 -4.62 2.99 5.19
CA VAL A 65 -3.69 1.86 5.19
C VAL A 65 -2.52 2.14 4.24
N PRO A 66 -1.26 2.15 4.73
CA PRO A 66 -0.10 2.22 3.85
C PRO A 66 -0.04 1.02 2.89
N THR A 67 0.28 1.27 1.62
CA THR A 67 0.26 0.22 0.58
C THR A 67 1.23 -0.92 0.87
N LEU A 68 2.41 -0.62 1.41
CA LEU A 68 3.41 -1.64 1.74
C LEU A 68 2.98 -2.49 2.95
N GLU A 69 2.24 -1.92 3.90
CA GLU A 69 1.60 -2.66 4.99
C GLU A 69 0.53 -3.62 4.45
N ALA A 70 -0.31 -3.17 3.51
CA ALA A 70 -1.27 -4.04 2.86
C ALA A 70 -0.60 -5.21 2.10
N LEU A 71 0.58 -5.00 1.50
CA LEU A 71 1.36 -6.07 0.89
C LEU A 71 1.79 -7.12 1.92
N ALA A 72 2.21 -6.71 3.13
CA ALA A 72 2.60 -7.65 4.19
C ALA A 72 1.45 -8.56 4.63
N HIS A 73 0.20 -8.14 4.46
CA HIS A 73 -0.99 -8.97 4.75
C HIS A 73 -1.25 -10.10 3.76
N HIS A 74 -0.44 -10.24 2.70
CA HIS A 74 -0.47 -11.47 1.87
C HIS A 74 0.16 -12.68 2.58
N TYR A 75 1.03 -12.46 3.57
CA TYR A 75 1.77 -13.49 4.29
C TYR A 75 1.67 -13.25 5.80
N ILE A 76 0.64 -13.80 6.42
CA ILE A 76 0.45 -13.71 7.88
C ILE A 76 1.08 -14.95 8.50
N CYS A 77 2.38 -14.91 8.77
CA CYS A 77 3.14 -16.02 9.36
C CYS A 77 4.33 -15.51 10.16
N GLU A 78 4.68 -16.21 11.24
CA GLU A 78 5.87 -15.95 12.04
C GLU A 78 7.15 -16.51 11.41
N GLY A 79 8.29 -16.05 11.88
CA GLY A 79 9.60 -16.59 11.50
C GLY A 79 10.11 -16.14 10.14
N VAL A 80 9.37 -15.30 9.43
CA VAL A 80 9.71 -14.79 8.09
C VAL A 80 9.79 -13.27 8.12
N ARG A 81 10.86 -12.72 7.53
CA ARG A 81 10.97 -11.28 7.26
C ARG A 81 10.28 -10.98 5.93
N LEU A 82 9.38 -10.04 5.94
CA LEU A 82 8.68 -9.55 4.76
C LEU A 82 9.30 -8.24 4.31
N VAL A 83 9.80 -8.19 3.09
CA VAL A 83 10.37 -6.98 2.49
C VAL A 83 9.47 -6.53 1.35
N ALA A 84 8.68 -5.51 1.62
CA ALA A 84 7.75 -4.94 0.66
C ALA A 84 8.45 -3.89 -0.20
N LEU A 85 8.39 -4.07 -1.52
CA LEU A 85 9.12 -3.26 -2.50
C LEU A 85 8.18 -2.79 -3.61
N MET A 86 8.02 -1.47 -3.77
CA MET A 86 7.29 -0.91 -4.90
C MET A 86 8.21 -0.03 -5.74
N ASP A 87 7.97 0.01 -7.06
CA ASP A 87 8.80 0.81 -7.98
C ASP A 87 8.67 2.31 -7.66
N ALA A 88 9.79 2.93 -7.30
CA ALA A 88 9.90 4.38 -7.09
C ALA A 88 10.56 5.08 -8.28
N GLN A 89 10.64 4.42 -9.45
CA GLN A 89 11.28 4.89 -10.69
C GLN A 89 12.80 5.15 -10.56
N LYS A 90 13.46 5.40 -11.68
CA LYS A 90 14.89 5.76 -11.79
C LYS A 90 15.84 4.86 -11.01
N GLY A 91 15.53 3.57 -10.91
CA GLY A 91 16.39 2.63 -10.18
C GLY A 91 16.05 2.46 -8.71
N ASN A 92 15.26 3.36 -8.12
CA ASN A 92 14.87 3.31 -6.73
C ASN A 92 13.58 2.49 -6.48
N VAL A 93 13.41 2.07 -5.24
CA VAL A 93 12.22 1.40 -4.75
C VAL A 93 11.75 2.07 -3.45
N TYR A 94 10.45 2.09 -3.23
CA TYR A 94 9.91 2.22 -1.89
C TYR A 94 10.12 0.91 -1.19
N ALA A 95 10.82 0.91 -0.06
CA ALA A 95 11.15 -0.28 0.70
C ALA A 95 10.70 -0.13 2.15
N GLN A 96 10.10 -1.19 2.68
CA GLN A 96 9.71 -1.30 4.09
C GLN A 96 9.79 -2.77 4.50
N GLU A 97 10.25 -3.02 5.74
CA GLU A 97 10.39 -4.38 6.24
C GLU A 97 9.44 -4.63 7.40
N PHE A 98 8.88 -5.83 7.42
CA PHE A 98 7.91 -6.26 8.42
C PHE A 98 8.20 -7.67 8.91
N SER A 99 7.68 -7.99 10.10
CA SER A 99 7.52 -9.35 10.59
C SER A 99 6.18 -9.51 11.31
N TRP A 100 5.65 -10.71 11.30
CA TRP A 100 4.52 -11.06 12.14
C TRP A 100 5.04 -11.71 13.44
N ARG A 101 4.51 -11.27 14.56
CA ARG A 101 4.88 -11.77 15.90
C ARG A 101 3.63 -12.12 16.68
N ALA A 102 3.75 -13.10 17.58
CA ALA A 102 2.67 -13.44 18.50
C ALA A 102 2.28 -12.23 19.36
N GLY A 103 1.00 -11.93 19.42
CA GLY A 103 0.36 -10.98 20.32
C GLY A 103 -0.69 -11.66 21.18
N ALA A 104 -1.39 -10.91 22.03
CA ALA A 104 -2.39 -11.47 22.94
C ALA A 104 -3.57 -12.14 22.19
N ASP A 105 -4.02 -11.54 21.08
CA ASP A 105 -5.20 -11.97 20.33
C ASP A 105 -4.87 -12.53 18.93
N GLY A 106 -3.63 -12.96 18.70
CA GLY A 106 -3.15 -13.48 17.42
C GLY A 106 -1.88 -12.80 16.92
N LEU A 107 -1.59 -12.94 15.63
CA LEU A 107 -0.39 -12.35 15.04
C LEU A 107 -0.56 -10.85 14.84
N VAL A 108 0.46 -10.09 15.25
CA VAL A 108 0.54 -8.64 15.08
C VAL A 108 1.68 -8.31 14.11
N LEU A 109 1.41 -7.42 13.18
CA LEU A 109 2.40 -6.92 12.24
C LEU A 109 3.32 -5.89 12.91
N HIS A 110 4.62 -6.14 12.86
CA HIS A 110 5.65 -5.24 13.34
C HIS A 110 6.45 -4.67 12.18
N THR A 111 6.74 -3.37 12.25
CA THR A 111 7.65 -2.71 11.32
C THR A 111 9.09 -2.91 11.81
N GLU A 112 9.89 -3.63 11.03
CA GLU A 112 11.31 -3.88 11.30
C GLU A 112 12.18 -2.73 10.79
N ARG A 113 11.86 -2.21 9.61
CA ARG A 113 12.47 -1.02 9.02
C ARG A 113 11.40 -0.10 8.48
N SER A 114 11.53 1.18 8.80
CA SER A 114 10.61 2.22 8.34
C SER A 114 10.69 2.40 6.81
N LEU A 115 9.60 2.90 6.23
CA LEU A 115 9.49 3.20 4.82
C LEU A 115 10.58 4.18 4.37
N SER A 116 11.31 3.78 3.33
CA SER A 116 12.39 4.55 2.73
C SER A 116 12.38 4.44 1.21
N ILE A 117 13.11 5.35 0.55
CA ILE A 117 13.36 5.28 -0.90
C ILE A 117 14.85 4.98 -1.06
N LEU A 118 15.18 3.81 -1.62
CA LEU A 118 16.54 3.32 -1.76
C LEU A 118 16.76 2.75 -3.17
N PRO A 119 18.00 2.71 -3.68
CA PRO A 119 18.34 1.88 -4.84
C PRO A 119 18.00 0.41 -4.55
N LEU A 120 17.43 -0.29 -5.53
CA LEU A 120 17.10 -1.72 -5.37
C LEU A 120 18.35 -2.55 -5.03
N THR A 121 19.50 -2.19 -5.61
CA THR A 121 20.77 -2.87 -5.33
C THR A 121 21.17 -2.80 -3.86
N GLU A 122 20.96 -1.65 -3.22
CA GLU A 122 21.24 -1.47 -1.79
C GLU A 122 20.33 -2.35 -0.93
N VAL A 123 19.03 -2.44 -1.28
CA VAL A 123 18.10 -3.32 -0.57
C VAL A 123 18.53 -4.79 -0.69
N ILE A 124 18.91 -5.24 -1.88
CA ILE A 124 19.33 -6.63 -2.10
C ILE A 124 20.63 -6.92 -1.36
N SER A 125 21.64 -6.03 -1.42
CA SER A 125 22.90 -6.20 -0.69
C SER A 125 22.70 -6.24 0.83
N ALA A 126 21.72 -5.50 1.36
CA ALA A 126 21.39 -5.53 2.79
C ALA A 126 20.78 -6.88 3.25
N LEU A 127 20.36 -7.73 2.31
CA LEU A 127 19.82 -9.07 2.60
C LEU A 127 20.90 -10.16 2.54
N GLU A 128 22.11 -9.85 2.09
CA GLU A 128 23.23 -10.78 2.07
C GLU A 128 23.61 -11.20 3.49
N GLY A 129 23.82 -12.50 3.69
CA GLY A 129 24.20 -13.07 5.00
C GLY A 129 23.06 -13.12 6.02
N THR A 130 21.79 -12.83 5.62
CA THR A 130 20.66 -13.02 6.52
C THR A 130 20.46 -14.53 6.80
N ALA A 131 20.28 -14.89 8.06
CA ALA A 131 19.96 -16.27 8.46
C ALA A 131 18.44 -16.52 8.52
N GLN A 132 17.64 -15.47 8.47
CA GLN A 132 16.19 -15.56 8.54
C GLN A 132 15.59 -15.64 7.14
N PRO A 133 14.60 -16.52 6.90
CA PRO A 133 13.85 -16.53 5.64
C PRO A 133 13.25 -15.17 5.31
N VAL A 134 13.42 -14.74 4.06
CA VAL A 134 12.93 -13.46 3.55
C VAL A 134 12.00 -13.68 2.37
N ILE A 135 10.85 -13.01 2.38
CA ILE A 135 9.94 -12.95 1.23
C ILE A 135 9.90 -11.52 0.71
N LEU A 136 10.28 -11.35 -0.57
CA LEU A 136 10.14 -10.08 -1.28
C LEU A 136 8.74 -9.96 -1.87
N LEU A 137 8.02 -8.92 -1.47
CA LEU A 137 6.67 -8.58 -1.89
C LEU A 137 6.70 -7.35 -2.82
N GLY A 138 5.65 -7.16 -3.60
CA GLY A 138 5.48 -5.96 -4.39
C GLY A 138 5.92 -6.08 -5.85
N ASP A 139 5.75 -4.99 -6.60
CA ASP A 139 5.90 -4.97 -8.05
C ASP A 139 7.31 -4.57 -8.54
N ALA A 140 8.17 -4.10 -7.64
CA ALA A 140 9.50 -3.61 -8.01
C ALA A 140 10.35 -4.65 -8.76
N MET A 141 10.11 -5.94 -8.50
CA MET A 141 10.82 -7.05 -9.12
C MET A 141 10.24 -7.49 -10.48
N GLN A 142 9.06 -7.01 -10.88
CA GLN A 142 8.45 -7.39 -12.16
C GLN A 142 9.18 -6.81 -13.38
N LYS A 143 9.77 -5.63 -13.19
CA LYS A 143 10.45 -4.87 -14.26
C LYS A 143 11.97 -5.01 -14.22
N ARG A 144 12.51 -5.81 -13.32
CA ARG A 144 13.96 -5.88 -13.07
C ARG A 144 14.42 -7.31 -12.90
N THR A 145 15.48 -7.65 -13.59
CA THR A 145 16.16 -8.92 -13.44
C THR A 145 17.27 -8.74 -12.40
N VAL A 146 17.16 -9.45 -11.29
CA VAL A 146 18.28 -9.64 -10.36
C VAL A 146 18.90 -10.98 -10.72
N SER A 147 20.20 -11.00 -10.97
CA SER A 147 20.93 -12.17 -11.48
C SER A 147 20.93 -13.34 -10.48
N SER A 148 20.88 -13.05 -9.19
CA SER A 148 20.77 -14.05 -8.13
C SER A 148 20.24 -13.40 -6.85
N PHE A 149 19.56 -14.20 -6.04
CA PHE A 149 19.17 -13.84 -4.67
C PHE A 149 19.96 -14.71 -3.68
N PRO A 150 20.23 -14.22 -2.45
CA PRO A 150 20.67 -15.08 -1.35
C PRO A 150 19.74 -16.29 -1.17
N GLU A 151 20.26 -17.39 -0.66
CA GLU A 151 19.53 -18.66 -0.56
C GLU A 151 18.23 -18.54 0.27
N GLU A 152 18.26 -17.68 1.29
CA GLU A 152 17.15 -17.44 2.19
C GLU A 152 16.07 -16.51 1.61
N VAL A 153 16.35 -15.84 0.47
CA VAL A 153 15.45 -14.86 -0.14
C VAL A 153 14.59 -15.52 -1.21
N ARG A 154 13.29 -15.37 -1.08
CA ARG A 154 12.29 -15.84 -2.05
C ARG A 154 11.44 -14.69 -2.56
N LEU A 155 11.11 -14.73 -3.84
CA LEU A 155 10.10 -13.83 -4.41
C LEU A 155 8.70 -14.38 -4.12
N ALA A 156 7.81 -13.50 -3.68
CA ALA A 156 6.40 -13.83 -3.61
C ALA A 156 5.86 -14.24 -4.99
N PRO A 157 4.91 -15.17 -5.09
CA PRO A 157 4.25 -15.50 -6.34
C PRO A 157 3.53 -14.28 -6.91
N ILE A 158 3.32 -14.25 -8.22
CA ILE A 158 2.81 -13.08 -8.96
C ILE A 158 1.51 -12.51 -8.35
N HIS A 159 0.61 -13.38 -7.91
CA HIS A 159 -0.66 -12.96 -7.31
C HIS A 159 -0.52 -12.23 -5.97
N ALA A 160 0.59 -12.36 -5.27
CA ALA A 160 0.90 -11.69 -4.01
C ALA A 160 1.88 -10.52 -4.15
N ARG A 161 2.21 -10.11 -5.39
CA ARG A 161 3.11 -8.96 -5.65
C ARG A 161 2.38 -7.63 -5.80
N MET A 162 1.07 -7.65 -5.94
CA MET A 162 0.26 -6.43 -6.07
C MET A 162 -0.63 -6.26 -4.85
N PRO A 163 -0.80 -5.02 -4.35
CA PRO A 163 -1.75 -4.75 -3.29
C PRO A 163 -3.16 -5.16 -3.74
N ARG A 164 -3.87 -5.87 -2.87
CA ARG A 164 -5.27 -6.27 -3.11
C ARG A 164 -6.18 -5.59 -2.12
N ALA A 165 -7.38 -5.23 -2.56
CA ALA A 165 -8.39 -4.62 -1.69
C ALA A 165 -8.69 -5.48 -0.44
N ALA A 166 -8.69 -6.81 -0.57
CA ALA A 166 -8.85 -7.72 0.56
C ALA A 166 -7.73 -7.54 1.62
N CYS A 167 -6.47 -7.35 1.21
CA CYS A 167 -5.35 -7.12 2.14
C CYS A 167 -5.44 -5.73 2.80
N VAL A 168 -5.89 -4.72 2.04
CA VAL A 168 -6.20 -3.39 2.61
C VAL A 168 -7.32 -3.52 3.65
N GLY A 169 -8.36 -4.28 3.33
CA GLY A 169 -9.48 -4.55 4.25
C GLY A 169 -9.04 -5.26 5.53
N LEU A 170 -8.19 -6.31 5.41
CA LEU A 170 -7.64 -7.02 6.58
C LEU A 170 -6.75 -6.12 7.44
N ALA A 171 -5.86 -5.35 6.84
CA ALA A 171 -5.04 -4.38 7.55
C ALA A 171 -5.90 -3.34 8.28
N GLY A 172 -6.92 -2.82 7.58
CA GLY A 172 -7.89 -1.88 8.14
C GLY A 172 -8.70 -2.48 9.27
N LEU A 173 -9.14 -3.74 9.15
CA LEU A 173 -9.86 -4.44 10.21
C LEU A 173 -8.99 -4.59 11.49
N HIS A 174 -7.73 -5.00 11.35
CA HIS A 174 -6.81 -5.10 12.47
C HIS A 174 -6.59 -3.75 13.15
N ARG A 175 -6.46 -2.66 12.38
CA ARG A 175 -6.36 -1.30 12.92
C ARG A 175 -7.64 -0.88 13.63
N LEU A 176 -8.78 -1.09 13.02
CA LEU A 176 -10.09 -0.76 13.61
C LEU A 176 -10.32 -1.49 14.94
N GLN A 177 -9.95 -2.78 15.04
CA GLN A 177 -10.03 -3.56 16.27
C GLN A 177 -9.16 -3.00 17.40
N ARG A 178 -8.05 -2.32 17.07
CA ARG A 178 -7.20 -1.61 18.02
C ARG A 178 -7.66 -0.17 18.29
N GLY A 179 -8.79 0.26 17.70
CA GLY A 179 -9.29 1.62 17.83
C GLY A 179 -8.52 2.67 16.99
N GLU A 180 -7.69 2.24 16.06
CA GLU A 180 -6.93 3.11 15.18
C GLU A 180 -7.80 3.55 13.99
N THR A 181 -8.20 4.80 13.99
CA THR A 181 -9.02 5.40 12.93
C THR A 181 -8.45 6.74 12.51
N ASP A 182 -8.77 7.16 11.29
CA ASP A 182 -8.31 8.42 10.72
C ASP A 182 -9.48 9.39 10.56
N ASP A 183 -9.19 10.68 10.71
CA ASP A 183 -10.16 11.73 10.43
C ASP A 183 -10.34 11.89 8.92
N PRO A 184 -11.56 11.69 8.39
CA PRO A 184 -11.83 11.87 6.96
C PRO A 184 -11.50 13.28 6.44
N MET A 185 -11.51 14.30 7.28
CA MET A 185 -11.22 15.67 6.86
C MET A 185 -9.72 15.89 6.63
N THR A 186 -8.88 15.31 7.47
CA THR A 186 -7.42 15.52 7.45
C THR A 186 -6.64 14.41 6.76
N ALA A 187 -7.22 13.21 6.59
CA ALA A 187 -6.56 12.10 5.90
C ALA A 187 -6.03 12.51 4.52
N ALA A 188 -4.77 12.22 4.25
CA ALA A 188 -4.07 12.60 3.03
C ALA A 188 -3.27 11.43 2.46
N PRO A 189 -3.00 11.40 1.13
CA PRO A 189 -2.12 10.41 0.56
C PRO A 189 -0.69 10.54 1.11
N LEU A 190 -0.02 9.41 1.26
CA LEU A 190 1.39 9.35 1.67
C LEU A 190 2.29 9.67 0.46
N TYR A 191 2.61 10.94 0.28
CA TYR A 191 3.51 11.41 -0.77
C TYR A 191 4.95 11.42 -0.28
N LEU A 192 5.72 10.40 -0.67
CA LEU A 192 7.17 10.33 -0.40
C LEU A 192 8.01 10.96 -1.53
N ARG A 193 7.39 11.19 -2.67
CA ARG A 193 7.99 11.91 -3.81
C ARG A 193 7.05 13.02 -4.24
N ARG A 194 7.66 14.12 -4.67
CA ARG A 194 6.93 15.19 -5.35
C ARG A 194 6.35 14.66 -6.66
N SER A 195 5.22 15.19 -7.08
CA SER A 195 4.63 14.86 -8.39
C SER A 195 5.57 15.29 -9.53
N GLU A 196 5.47 14.65 -10.69
CA GLU A 196 6.24 15.06 -11.87
C GLU A 196 5.95 16.50 -12.27
N ALA A 197 4.72 16.96 -12.05
CA ALA A 197 4.31 18.34 -12.30
C ALA A 197 5.03 19.33 -11.37
N GLU A 198 5.15 19.03 -10.09
CA GLU A 198 5.91 19.85 -9.12
C GLU A 198 7.39 19.89 -9.45
N VAL A 199 7.99 18.74 -9.84
CA VAL A 199 9.39 18.66 -10.25
C VAL A 199 9.64 19.44 -11.56
N LEU A 200 8.72 19.37 -12.51
CA LEU A 200 8.81 20.12 -13.76
C LEU A 200 8.63 21.60 -13.51
N TRP A 201 7.68 21.97 -12.66
CA TRP A 201 7.41 23.36 -12.31
C TRP A 201 8.62 24.03 -11.61
N GLU A 202 9.25 23.33 -10.66
CA GLU A 202 10.47 23.78 -9.96
C GLU A 202 11.65 23.96 -10.94
N LYS A 203 11.78 23.06 -11.92
CA LYS A 203 12.80 23.20 -12.98
C LYS A 203 12.59 24.43 -13.88
N LEU A 204 11.34 24.81 -14.10
CA LEU A 204 10.99 25.95 -14.96
C LEU A 204 11.02 27.30 -14.23
N HIS A 205 10.76 27.31 -12.92
CA HIS A 205 10.54 28.54 -12.13
C HIS A 205 11.55 28.73 -10.99
N GLY A 206 12.43 27.75 -10.75
CA GLY A 206 13.41 27.76 -9.65
C GLY A 206 12.82 27.35 -8.30
N PRO A 207 13.69 27.05 -7.28
CA PRO A 207 13.28 26.50 -5.99
C PRO A 207 12.53 27.47 -5.07
N GLU A 208 12.52 28.76 -5.33
CA GLU A 208 11.92 29.80 -4.46
C GLU A 208 10.41 30.02 -4.69
N ALA A 209 9.80 29.36 -5.66
CA ALA A 209 8.41 29.61 -6.01
C ALA A 209 7.39 28.67 -5.32
N VAL A 210 7.85 27.86 -4.37
CA VAL A 210 7.00 26.98 -3.55
C VAL A 210 6.97 27.51 -2.11
N GLN A 211 6.10 28.47 -1.87
CA GLN A 211 5.63 28.85 -0.53
C GLN A 211 4.17 28.48 -0.35
#